data_9f53f474c5ded849e53c83070d787448
#
_entry.id   9f53f474c5ded849e53c83070d787448
#
_cell.length_a   1.000
_cell.length_b   1.000
_cell.length_c   1.000
_cell.angle_alpha   90.00
_cell.angle_beta   90.00
_cell.angle_gamma   90.00
#
_symmetry.space_group_name_H-M   'P 1'
#
loop_
_entity.id
_entity.type
_entity.pdbx_description
1 polymer ?
#
loop_
_entity_poly.entity_id
_entity_poly.type
_entity_poly.pdbx_seq_one_letter_code
_entity_poly.pdbx_strand_id
1 'polypeptide(L)'
;IGKKHIADAIRSRTASSEEDAKKIIELTLESIRDELGSGKKVHLGNLATLSANGSASSEVHDDALIEAIASRGSLDRGKVKAAFQVAMEHIRESLLTGAEVQLPSFASISVSERKAKIIRDPKSGQKMIAPSRKVLQFNADAALLSALQNQAVTFVPSQDMQDRLARMKTATILLVVPDYDFFVKTIEYHFNRAGWKVEVAVSKDQSTEKLASGAYLIILDAGMNGAQDVAEHVKCRIDTSLIPLIMMYPKGTDTKRPDKFRICGDEQVIQPFEVKNLLTLAETELARASEEEAIFRQEVTFQLPTDDESIDRANEMAKKLFEHRALEDKDQVALCAAFREALGNAAQHGNKHRRDKPLEVLYLLDNEKITIAVTDSGQGFDHQKYLDQGKQGNVLQAARESHKAGKLGGLGIMLMLKCVDKLEYNDKGNVITLTKYLRSSKDS
;
A
#
# COMPACT_ATOMS: atom_id res chain seq x y z
N ILE A 1 -13.53 -0.79 14.32
CA ILE A 1 -14.49 -0.33 15.33
C ILE A 1 -14.67 -1.39 16.41
N GLY A 2 -15.10 -0.99 17.63
CA GLY A 2 -15.31 -1.91 18.76
C GLY A 2 -16.64 -1.62 19.48
N LYS A 3 -16.90 -2.38 20.57
CA LYS A 3 -18.14 -2.27 21.39
C LYS A 3 -18.52 -0.82 21.73
N LYS A 4 -17.55 0.05 22.02
CA LYS A 4 -17.79 1.46 22.35
C LYS A 4 -18.43 2.21 21.17
N HIS A 5 -17.89 2.07 19.96
CA HIS A 5 -18.42 2.72 18.76
C HIS A 5 -19.84 2.25 18.44
N ILE A 6 -20.11 0.95 18.64
CA ILE A 6 -21.47 0.39 18.46
C ILE A 6 -22.43 0.95 19.51
N ALA A 7 -22.00 1.05 20.78
CA ALA A 7 -22.80 1.67 21.82
C ALA A 7 -23.11 3.15 21.55
N ASP A 8 -22.13 3.91 21.07
CA ASP A 8 -22.31 5.30 20.67
C ASP A 8 -23.29 5.44 19.50
N ALA A 9 -23.25 4.53 18.52
CA ALA A 9 -24.20 4.49 17.42
C ALA A 9 -25.63 4.18 17.90
N ILE A 10 -25.80 3.20 18.81
CA ILE A 10 -27.09 2.90 19.43
C ILE A 10 -27.61 4.14 20.14
N ARG A 11 -26.83 4.76 21.00
CA ARG A 11 -27.22 5.96 21.75
C ARG A 11 -27.63 7.12 20.85
N SER A 12 -26.89 7.34 19.76
CA SER A 12 -27.17 8.46 18.85
C SER A 12 -28.41 8.27 17.98
N ARG A 13 -28.80 7.01 17.71
CA ARG A 13 -29.91 6.68 16.79
C ARG A 13 -31.16 6.12 17.51
N THR A 14 -31.06 5.88 18.83
CA THR A 14 -32.17 5.37 19.64
C THR A 14 -32.30 6.17 20.93
N ALA A 15 -33.42 5.99 21.66
CA ALA A 15 -33.62 6.61 22.98
C ALA A 15 -32.95 5.80 24.12
N SER A 16 -31.92 5.01 23.85
CA SER A 16 -31.23 4.18 24.84
C SER A 16 -30.21 4.98 25.62
N SER A 17 -30.10 4.70 26.94
CA SER A 17 -28.98 5.19 27.75
C SER A 17 -27.67 4.52 27.35
N GLU A 18 -26.53 5.08 27.77
CA GLU A 18 -25.23 4.46 27.53
C GLU A 18 -25.10 3.09 28.21
N GLU A 19 -25.69 2.97 29.41
CA GLU A 19 -25.70 1.73 30.18
C GLU A 19 -26.55 0.67 29.48
N ASP A 20 -27.77 1.04 29.02
CA ASP A 20 -28.63 0.13 28.26
C ASP A 20 -27.97 -0.32 26.97
N ALA A 21 -27.32 0.59 26.22
CA ALA A 21 -26.65 0.26 24.97
C ALA A 21 -25.51 -0.75 25.18
N LYS A 22 -24.66 -0.54 26.19
CA LYS A 22 -23.59 -1.50 26.56
C LYS A 22 -24.16 -2.85 26.97
N LYS A 23 -25.18 -2.83 27.83
CA LYS A 23 -25.86 -4.04 28.31
C LYS A 23 -26.49 -4.85 27.17
N ILE A 24 -27.14 -4.17 26.22
CA ILE A 24 -27.74 -4.83 25.04
C ILE A 24 -26.66 -5.49 24.18
N ILE A 25 -25.52 -4.84 23.94
CA ILE A 25 -24.41 -5.42 23.17
C ILE A 25 -23.88 -6.69 23.86
N GLU A 26 -23.64 -6.64 25.17
CA GLU A 26 -23.11 -7.78 25.93
C GLU A 26 -24.10 -8.95 25.92
N LEU A 27 -25.37 -8.70 26.22
CA LEU A 27 -26.40 -9.73 26.21
C LEU A 27 -26.63 -10.29 24.79
N THR A 28 -26.45 -9.48 23.75
CA THR A 28 -26.49 -9.96 22.36
C THR A 28 -25.41 -11.00 22.10
N LEU A 29 -24.14 -10.67 22.44
CA LEU A 29 -23.02 -11.58 22.23
C LEU A 29 -23.13 -12.86 23.07
N GLU A 30 -23.63 -12.75 24.31
CA GLU A 30 -23.90 -13.90 25.18
C GLU A 30 -25.00 -14.79 24.60
N SER A 31 -26.14 -14.20 24.18
CA SER A 31 -27.24 -14.95 23.58
C SER A 31 -26.81 -15.68 22.32
N ILE A 32 -26.05 -15.04 21.44
CA ILE A 32 -25.50 -15.68 20.24
C ILE A 32 -24.59 -16.87 20.62
N ARG A 33 -23.72 -16.69 21.61
CA ARG A 33 -22.83 -17.76 22.12
C ARG A 33 -23.62 -18.98 22.63
N ASP A 34 -24.65 -18.73 23.44
CA ASP A 34 -25.47 -19.79 24.03
C ASP A 34 -26.25 -20.58 22.97
N GLU A 35 -26.81 -19.87 21.98
CA GLU A 35 -27.54 -20.50 20.88
C GLU A 35 -26.63 -21.32 19.96
N LEU A 36 -25.41 -20.83 19.69
CA LEU A 36 -24.39 -21.57 18.96
C LEU A 36 -23.91 -22.80 19.76
N GLY A 37 -23.73 -22.65 21.08
CA GLY A 37 -23.37 -23.75 21.97
C GLY A 37 -24.46 -24.84 22.06
N SER A 38 -25.70 -24.47 21.81
CA SER A 38 -26.85 -25.41 21.69
C SER A 38 -26.96 -26.05 20.29
N GLY A 39 -25.98 -25.82 19.39
CA GLY A 39 -25.97 -26.40 18.05
C GLY A 39 -26.98 -25.78 17.06
N LYS A 40 -27.40 -24.53 17.30
CA LYS A 40 -28.36 -23.87 16.44
C LYS A 40 -27.65 -22.93 15.44
N LYS A 41 -28.32 -22.63 14.32
CA LYS A 41 -27.95 -21.52 13.45
C LYS A 41 -28.55 -20.21 13.99
N VAL A 42 -27.73 -19.17 13.96
CA VAL A 42 -28.12 -17.84 14.45
C VAL A 42 -28.08 -16.85 13.31
N HIS A 43 -29.21 -16.25 12.99
CA HIS A 43 -29.33 -15.17 12.01
C HIS A 43 -29.05 -13.84 12.67
N LEU A 44 -28.25 -13.00 12.02
CA LEU A 44 -27.87 -11.66 12.46
C LEU A 44 -28.36 -10.62 11.44
N GLY A 45 -29.66 -10.47 11.33
CA GLY A 45 -30.28 -9.54 10.38
C GLY A 45 -29.78 -9.72 8.96
N ASN A 46 -29.52 -8.59 8.32
CA ASN A 46 -28.96 -8.55 6.96
C ASN A 46 -27.44 -8.68 6.92
N LEU A 47 -26.78 -9.06 8.03
CA LEU A 47 -25.33 -9.20 8.08
C LEU A 47 -24.88 -10.61 7.67
N ALA A 48 -25.27 -11.62 8.43
CA ALA A 48 -24.78 -12.98 8.26
C ALA A 48 -25.60 -14.02 9.05
N THR A 49 -25.28 -15.28 8.79
CA THR A 49 -25.72 -16.43 9.60
C THR A 49 -24.49 -17.12 10.20
N LEU A 50 -24.54 -17.41 11.49
CA LEU A 50 -23.54 -18.16 12.23
C LEU A 50 -24.00 -19.58 12.53
N SER A 51 -23.10 -20.56 12.48
CA SER A 51 -23.38 -21.93 12.94
C SER A 51 -22.10 -22.58 13.47
N ALA A 52 -22.22 -23.44 14.46
CA ALA A 52 -21.16 -24.31 14.91
C ALA A 52 -21.28 -25.67 14.18
N ASN A 53 -20.14 -26.23 13.72
CA ASN A 53 -20.07 -27.56 13.07
C ASN A 53 -20.89 -27.80 11.79
N GLY A 54 -21.38 -26.78 11.10
CA GLY A 54 -22.02 -26.95 9.79
C GLY A 54 -23.39 -27.67 9.72
N SER A 55 -23.79 -28.41 10.74
CA SER A 55 -25.07 -29.13 10.82
C SER A 55 -25.87 -28.61 12.02
N ALA A 56 -26.82 -27.74 11.75
CA ALA A 56 -27.66 -27.20 12.81
C ALA A 56 -29.02 -27.92 12.85
N SER A 57 -29.50 -28.20 14.07
CA SER A 57 -30.79 -28.86 14.30
C SER A 57 -31.99 -27.88 14.22
N SER A 58 -31.74 -26.58 14.36
CA SER A 58 -32.76 -25.51 14.30
C SER A 58 -32.13 -24.16 14.03
N GLU A 59 -32.95 -23.17 13.70
CA GLU A 59 -32.55 -21.81 13.39
C GLU A 59 -33.15 -20.80 14.39
N VAL A 60 -32.37 -19.79 14.74
CA VAL A 60 -32.75 -18.68 15.62
C VAL A 60 -32.69 -17.40 14.81
N HIS A 61 -33.82 -16.77 14.64
CA HIS A 61 -33.96 -15.50 13.94
C HIS A 61 -33.94 -14.31 14.90
N ASP A 62 -33.78 -13.10 14.38
CA ASP A 62 -33.66 -11.85 15.10
C ASP A 62 -34.72 -11.67 16.20
N ASP A 63 -35.99 -11.96 15.91
CA ASP A 63 -37.07 -11.78 16.89
C ASP A 63 -36.92 -12.66 18.12
N ALA A 64 -36.39 -13.88 17.97
CA ALA A 64 -36.13 -14.78 19.10
C ALA A 64 -34.93 -14.32 19.93
N LEU A 65 -33.89 -13.80 19.26
CA LEU A 65 -32.73 -13.18 19.95
C LEU A 65 -33.14 -11.93 20.72
N ILE A 66 -33.95 -11.05 20.11
CA ILE A 66 -34.47 -9.83 20.72
C ILE A 66 -35.28 -10.17 21.97
N GLU A 67 -36.13 -11.18 21.91
CA GLU A 67 -36.92 -11.65 23.06
C GLU A 67 -36.04 -12.19 24.18
N ALA A 68 -35.04 -12.99 23.85
CA ALA A 68 -34.07 -13.51 24.81
C ALA A 68 -33.26 -12.40 25.50
N ILE A 69 -32.80 -11.40 24.74
CA ILE A 69 -32.07 -10.24 25.26
C ILE A 69 -32.95 -9.39 26.16
N ALA A 70 -34.20 -9.11 25.75
CA ALA A 70 -35.15 -8.32 26.51
C ALA A 70 -35.47 -8.98 27.85
N SER A 71 -35.74 -10.29 27.84
CA SER A 71 -36.05 -11.07 29.02
C SER A 71 -34.87 -11.15 29.99
N ARG A 72 -33.66 -11.47 29.50
CA ARG A 72 -32.45 -11.54 30.33
C ARG A 72 -32.05 -10.19 30.92
N GLY A 73 -32.23 -9.13 30.15
CA GLY A 73 -31.85 -7.77 30.56
C GLY A 73 -32.93 -7.07 31.38
N SER A 74 -34.12 -7.60 31.50
CA SER A 74 -35.29 -6.88 32.00
C SER A 74 -35.50 -5.53 31.30
N LEU A 75 -35.31 -5.53 29.95
CA LEU A 75 -35.37 -4.35 29.10
C LEU A 75 -36.65 -4.35 28.26
N ASP A 76 -37.10 -3.16 27.86
CA ASP A 76 -38.20 -3.02 26.91
C ASP A 76 -37.84 -3.65 25.55
N ARG A 77 -38.71 -4.55 25.06
CA ARG A 77 -38.50 -5.26 23.78
C ARG A 77 -38.37 -4.32 22.60
N GLY A 78 -39.12 -3.21 22.58
CA GLY A 78 -39.04 -2.21 21.50
C GLY A 78 -37.68 -1.50 21.47
N LYS A 79 -37.17 -1.14 22.64
CA LYS A 79 -35.83 -0.56 22.79
C LYS A 79 -34.74 -1.56 22.35
N VAL A 80 -34.81 -2.82 22.78
CA VAL A 80 -33.88 -3.87 22.39
C VAL A 80 -33.89 -4.09 20.89
N LYS A 81 -35.11 -4.12 20.27
CA LYS A 81 -35.25 -4.26 18.81
C LYS A 81 -34.56 -3.11 18.05
N ALA A 82 -34.86 -1.88 18.46
CA ALA A 82 -34.23 -0.70 17.82
C ALA A 82 -32.71 -0.70 17.98
N ALA A 83 -32.20 -1.01 19.18
CA ALA A 83 -30.77 -1.07 19.44
C ALA A 83 -30.06 -2.18 18.66
N PHE A 84 -30.66 -3.37 18.58
CA PHE A 84 -30.13 -4.49 17.79
C PHE A 84 -30.05 -4.16 16.31
N GLN A 85 -31.10 -3.56 15.73
CA GLN A 85 -31.11 -3.14 14.33
C GLN A 85 -30.03 -2.10 14.03
N VAL A 86 -29.88 -1.08 14.89
CA VAL A 86 -28.83 -0.06 14.76
C VAL A 86 -27.43 -0.68 14.88
N ALA A 87 -27.23 -1.63 15.82
CA ALA A 87 -25.97 -2.32 15.97
C ALA A 87 -25.58 -3.10 14.71
N MET A 88 -26.48 -3.91 14.17
CA MET A 88 -26.25 -4.69 12.95
C MET A 88 -26.00 -3.80 11.74
N GLU A 89 -26.76 -2.71 11.59
CA GLU A 89 -26.56 -1.73 10.53
C GLU A 89 -25.21 -1.02 10.63
N HIS A 90 -24.82 -0.57 11.83
CA HIS A 90 -23.55 0.11 12.05
C HIS A 90 -22.36 -0.82 11.78
N ILE A 91 -22.45 -2.09 12.20
CA ILE A 91 -21.44 -3.11 11.87
C ILE A 91 -21.34 -3.27 10.35
N ARG A 92 -22.48 -3.42 9.67
CA ARG A 92 -22.54 -3.58 8.22
C ARG A 92 -21.94 -2.39 7.48
N GLU A 93 -22.35 -1.15 7.81
CA GLU A 93 -21.82 0.08 7.21
C GLU A 93 -20.31 0.19 7.40
N SER A 94 -19.82 -0.10 8.62
CA SER A 94 -18.40 -0.06 8.93
C SER A 94 -17.58 -1.07 8.11
N LEU A 95 -18.08 -2.28 7.95
CA LEU A 95 -17.43 -3.30 7.11
C LEU A 95 -17.40 -2.88 5.64
N LEU A 96 -18.47 -2.28 5.12
CA LEU A 96 -18.55 -1.80 3.74
C LEU A 96 -17.64 -0.59 3.48
N THR A 97 -17.21 0.16 4.51
CA THR A 97 -16.19 1.20 4.40
C THR A 97 -14.77 0.67 4.59
N GLY A 98 -14.60 -0.65 4.77
CA GLY A 98 -13.29 -1.29 4.95
C GLY A 98 -12.80 -1.32 6.39
N ALA A 99 -13.60 -0.86 7.37
CA ALA A 99 -13.21 -0.91 8.76
C ALA A 99 -13.29 -2.34 9.33
N GLU A 100 -12.33 -2.72 10.16
CA GLU A 100 -12.41 -3.94 10.95
C GLU A 100 -13.31 -3.75 12.17
N VAL A 101 -14.14 -4.74 12.47
CA VAL A 101 -15.00 -4.80 13.65
C VAL A 101 -14.40 -5.77 14.66
N GLN A 102 -14.00 -5.26 15.83
CA GLN A 102 -13.44 -6.06 16.91
C GLN A 102 -14.44 -6.16 18.06
N LEU A 103 -14.89 -7.36 18.35
CA LEU A 103 -15.78 -7.71 19.45
C LEU A 103 -14.99 -8.58 20.44
N PRO A 104 -14.31 -7.98 21.43
CA PRO A 104 -13.48 -8.71 22.38
C PRO A 104 -14.26 -9.84 23.08
N SER A 105 -13.61 -10.99 23.23
CA SER A 105 -14.17 -12.25 23.76
C SER A 105 -15.25 -12.89 22.86
N PHE A 106 -15.39 -12.42 21.61
CA PHE A 106 -16.31 -12.99 20.66
C PHE A 106 -15.65 -13.24 19.29
N ALA A 107 -15.34 -12.19 18.52
CA ALA A 107 -14.72 -12.32 17.18
C ALA A 107 -14.16 -11.01 16.67
N SER A 108 -13.32 -11.10 15.64
CA SER A 108 -13.06 -10.00 14.70
C SER A 108 -13.69 -10.29 13.34
N ILE A 109 -14.22 -9.25 12.69
CA ILE A 109 -14.84 -9.32 11.37
C ILE A 109 -14.20 -8.25 10.50
N SER A 110 -13.69 -8.65 9.34
CA SER A 110 -13.08 -7.75 8.37
C SER A 110 -13.48 -8.09 6.95
N VAL A 111 -13.31 -7.14 6.03
CA VAL A 111 -13.44 -7.38 4.60
C VAL A 111 -12.05 -7.64 4.04
N SER A 112 -11.86 -8.79 3.42
CA SER A 112 -10.64 -9.13 2.70
C SER A 112 -10.94 -9.37 1.23
N GLU A 113 -9.93 -9.28 0.39
CA GLU A 113 -10.02 -9.61 -1.02
C GLU A 113 -9.49 -11.03 -1.24
N ARG A 114 -10.33 -11.92 -1.77
CA ARG A 114 -9.86 -13.18 -2.32
C ARG A 114 -9.36 -12.93 -3.72
N LYS A 115 -8.08 -13.17 -3.95
CA LYS A 115 -7.44 -13.05 -5.28
C LYS A 115 -8.11 -14.00 -6.27
N ALA A 116 -8.09 -13.59 -7.55
CA ALA A 116 -8.48 -14.47 -8.64
C ALA A 116 -7.63 -15.76 -8.61
N LYS A 117 -8.25 -16.89 -8.80
CA LYS A 117 -7.55 -18.18 -8.83
C LYS A 117 -8.13 -19.10 -9.88
N ILE A 118 -7.28 -19.98 -10.44
CA ILE A 118 -7.74 -21.04 -11.33
C ILE A 118 -8.41 -22.12 -10.47
N ILE A 119 -9.67 -22.38 -10.78
CA ILE A 119 -10.47 -23.47 -10.20
C ILE A 119 -10.88 -24.43 -11.31
N ARG A 120 -11.27 -25.65 -10.95
CA ARG A 120 -11.96 -26.55 -11.89
C ARG A 120 -13.46 -26.41 -11.68
N ASP A 121 -14.17 -26.24 -12.78
CA ASP A 121 -15.63 -26.30 -12.74
C ASP A 121 -16.08 -27.68 -12.25
N PRO A 122 -16.85 -27.76 -11.16
CA PRO A 122 -17.30 -29.02 -10.60
C PRO A 122 -18.15 -29.85 -11.56
N LYS A 123 -18.80 -29.22 -12.55
CA LYS A 123 -19.70 -29.89 -13.51
C LYS A 123 -18.98 -30.32 -14.77
N SER A 124 -18.10 -29.52 -15.32
CA SER A 124 -17.43 -29.79 -16.59
C SER A 124 -15.98 -30.27 -16.45
N GLY A 125 -15.37 -30.16 -15.27
CA GLY A 125 -13.95 -30.44 -15.04
C GLY A 125 -12.98 -29.45 -15.69
N GLN A 126 -13.47 -28.50 -16.47
CA GLN A 126 -12.65 -27.52 -17.18
C GLN A 126 -12.03 -26.49 -16.20
N LYS A 127 -10.82 -26.06 -16.50
CA LYS A 127 -10.19 -24.98 -15.77
C LYS A 127 -10.91 -23.67 -16.06
N MET A 128 -11.37 -22.99 -15.00
CA MET A 128 -11.96 -21.67 -15.08
C MET A 128 -11.29 -20.74 -14.05
N ILE A 129 -11.33 -19.45 -14.32
CA ILE A 129 -10.80 -18.44 -13.40
C ILE A 129 -11.96 -17.97 -12.50
N ALA A 130 -11.84 -18.20 -11.19
CA ALA A 130 -12.69 -17.52 -10.22
C ALA A 130 -12.16 -16.08 -10.08
N PRO A 131 -12.98 -15.06 -10.37
CA PRO A 131 -12.55 -13.68 -10.27
C PRO A 131 -12.22 -13.29 -8.81
N SER A 132 -11.41 -12.25 -8.64
CA SER A 132 -11.21 -11.65 -7.34
C SER A 132 -12.53 -11.11 -6.79
N ARG A 133 -12.74 -11.25 -5.50
CA ARG A 133 -13.96 -10.78 -4.85
C ARG A 133 -13.71 -10.38 -3.40
N LYS A 134 -14.40 -9.35 -2.95
CA LYS A 134 -14.44 -9.00 -1.53
C LYS A 134 -15.23 -10.06 -0.77
N VAL A 135 -14.67 -10.52 0.33
CA VAL A 135 -15.30 -11.51 1.21
C VAL A 135 -15.19 -11.07 2.66
N LEU A 136 -16.18 -11.42 3.46
CA LEU A 136 -16.06 -11.25 4.89
C LEU A 136 -15.19 -12.37 5.47
N GLN A 137 -14.26 -11.98 6.33
CA GLN A 137 -13.51 -12.88 7.21
C GLN A 137 -14.06 -12.73 8.63
N PHE A 138 -14.36 -13.85 9.24
CA PHE A 138 -14.77 -13.96 10.63
C PHE A 138 -13.74 -14.78 11.37
N ASN A 139 -13.05 -14.17 12.34
CA ASN A 139 -12.08 -14.84 13.17
C ASN A 139 -12.63 -14.92 14.59
N ALA A 140 -13.04 -16.11 14.98
CA ALA A 140 -13.55 -16.35 16.32
C ALA A 140 -12.45 -16.13 17.37
N ASP A 141 -12.78 -15.44 18.45
CA ASP A 141 -11.89 -15.25 19.60
C ASP A 141 -11.72 -16.57 20.38
N ALA A 142 -10.61 -16.74 21.06
CA ALA A 142 -10.32 -17.92 21.87
C ALA A 142 -11.40 -18.18 22.94
N ALA A 143 -12.02 -17.13 23.49
CA ALA A 143 -13.09 -17.27 24.47
C ALA A 143 -14.38 -17.85 23.84
N LEU A 144 -14.72 -17.46 22.60
CA LEU A 144 -15.83 -18.04 21.87
C LEU A 144 -15.56 -19.51 21.53
N LEU A 145 -14.36 -19.80 20.98
CA LEU A 145 -13.97 -21.18 20.63
C LEU A 145 -13.97 -22.11 21.85
N SER A 146 -13.47 -21.64 22.99
CA SER A 146 -13.49 -22.39 24.24
C SER A 146 -14.92 -22.69 24.72
N ALA A 147 -15.81 -21.70 24.64
CA ALA A 147 -17.23 -21.88 25.00
C ALA A 147 -17.94 -22.87 24.08
N LEU A 148 -17.52 -22.99 22.83
CA LEU A 148 -18.04 -23.94 21.85
C LEU A 148 -17.22 -25.26 21.80
N GLN A 149 -16.44 -25.57 22.84
CA GLN A 149 -15.63 -26.78 22.92
C GLN A 149 -14.66 -26.95 21.70
N ASN A 150 -14.09 -25.82 21.24
CA ASN A 150 -13.21 -25.74 20.06
C ASN A 150 -13.88 -26.12 18.73
N GLN A 151 -15.20 -26.08 18.65
CA GLN A 151 -15.91 -26.28 17.38
C GLN A 151 -15.67 -25.11 16.46
N ALA A 152 -15.48 -25.40 15.17
CA ALA A 152 -15.33 -24.35 14.16
C ALA A 152 -16.64 -23.59 13.96
N VAL A 153 -16.54 -22.26 13.95
CA VAL A 153 -17.69 -21.39 13.65
C VAL A 153 -17.70 -21.09 12.15
N THR A 154 -18.81 -21.44 11.51
CA THR A 154 -19.06 -21.07 10.11
C THR A 154 -19.82 -19.77 10.07
N PHE A 155 -19.31 -18.77 9.36
CA PHE A 155 -19.92 -17.46 9.14
C PHE A 155 -20.30 -17.33 7.68
N VAL A 156 -21.58 -17.24 7.38
CA VAL A 156 -22.11 -17.09 6.02
C VAL A 156 -22.73 -15.71 5.88
N PRO A 157 -22.16 -14.80 5.09
CA PRO A 157 -22.76 -13.50 4.82
C PRO A 157 -24.16 -13.64 4.24
N SER A 158 -25.09 -12.76 4.62
CA SER A 158 -26.42 -12.68 4.01
C SER A 158 -26.34 -12.38 2.51
N GLN A 159 -27.39 -12.66 1.75
CA GLN A 159 -27.42 -12.33 0.33
C GLN A 159 -27.26 -10.82 0.09
N ASP A 160 -27.92 -9.96 0.87
CA ASP A 160 -27.75 -8.50 0.81
C ASP A 160 -26.30 -8.08 1.03
N MET A 161 -25.62 -8.68 2.02
CA MET A 161 -24.21 -8.39 2.28
C MET A 161 -23.30 -8.89 1.15
N GLN A 162 -23.57 -10.06 0.59
CA GLN A 162 -22.84 -10.58 -0.57
C GLN A 162 -23.00 -9.67 -1.78
N ASP A 163 -24.22 -9.21 -2.07
CA ASP A 163 -24.50 -8.31 -3.19
C ASP A 163 -23.84 -6.94 -3.00
N ARG A 164 -23.77 -6.44 -1.77
CA ARG A 164 -23.07 -5.19 -1.46
C ARG A 164 -21.55 -5.34 -1.59
N LEU A 165 -20.99 -6.45 -1.09
CA LEU A 165 -19.56 -6.76 -1.27
C LEU A 165 -19.19 -6.90 -2.75
N ALA A 166 -20.08 -7.49 -3.57
CA ALA A 166 -19.88 -7.61 -5.02
C ALA A 166 -19.91 -6.24 -5.73
N ARG A 167 -20.63 -5.26 -5.17
CA ARG A 167 -20.66 -3.88 -5.68
C ARG A 167 -19.52 -3.00 -5.15
N MET A 168 -18.82 -3.43 -4.09
CA MET A 168 -17.62 -2.74 -3.66
C MET A 168 -16.62 -2.77 -4.82
N LYS A 169 -16.06 -1.61 -5.14
CA LYS A 169 -15.12 -1.46 -6.26
C LYS A 169 -14.10 -2.61 -6.23
N THR A 170 -14.17 -3.47 -7.22
CA THR A 170 -13.08 -4.40 -7.51
C THR A 170 -11.84 -3.58 -7.83
N ALA A 171 -10.66 -4.07 -7.44
CA ALA A 171 -9.40 -3.41 -7.72
C ALA A 171 -9.35 -3.00 -9.21
N THR A 172 -9.19 -1.72 -9.47
CA THR A 172 -9.17 -1.16 -10.82
C THR A 172 -7.74 -1.04 -11.29
N ILE A 173 -7.45 -1.57 -12.47
CA ILE A 173 -6.20 -1.36 -13.19
C ILE A 173 -6.40 -0.20 -14.14
N LEU A 174 -5.54 0.81 -14.05
CA LEU A 174 -5.51 1.91 -14.99
C LEU A 174 -4.48 1.61 -16.09
N LEU A 175 -4.96 1.40 -17.32
CA LEU A 175 -4.13 1.21 -18.50
C LEU A 175 -4.02 2.55 -19.24
N VAL A 176 -2.80 3.11 -19.28
CA VAL A 176 -2.51 4.41 -19.89
C VAL A 176 -1.71 4.18 -21.17
N VAL A 177 -2.31 4.50 -22.32
CA VAL A 177 -1.80 4.14 -23.65
C VAL A 177 -2.06 5.27 -24.65
N PRO A 178 -1.29 5.38 -25.76
CA PRO A 178 -1.51 6.43 -26.76
C PRO A 178 -2.84 6.28 -27.50
N ASP A 179 -3.25 5.05 -27.79
CA ASP A 179 -4.42 4.73 -28.59
C ASP A 179 -5.15 3.49 -28.05
N TYR A 180 -6.46 3.44 -28.27
CA TYR A 180 -7.29 2.28 -27.93
C TYR A 180 -7.37 1.28 -29.08
N ASP A 181 -6.26 0.64 -29.38
CA ASP A 181 -6.10 -0.29 -30.48
C ASP A 181 -6.50 -1.74 -30.14
N PHE A 182 -6.25 -2.68 -31.08
CA PHE A 182 -6.54 -4.09 -30.87
C PHE A 182 -5.69 -4.73 -29.76
N PHE A 183 -4.44 -4.30 -29.60
CA PHE A 183 -3.55 -4.81 -28.55
C PHE A 183 -4.05 -4.41 -27.16
N VAL A 184 -4.46 -3.16 -27.00
CA VAL A 184 -5.06 -2.63 -25.76
C VAL A 184 -6.35 -3.39 -25.42
N LYS A 185 -7.24 -3.61 -26.40
CA LYS A 185 -8.46 -4.43 -26.24
C LYS A 185 -8.15 -5.86 -25.79
N THR A 186 -7.06 -6.42 -26.28
CA THR A 186 -6.61 -7.77 -25.90
C THR A 186 -6.14 -7.80 -24.44
N ILE A 187 -5.35 -6.80 -24.01
CA ILE A 187 -4.96 -6.66 -22.60
C ILE A 187 -6.20 -6.53 -21.74
N GLU A 188 -7.08 -5.58 -22.04
CA GLU A 188 -8.32 -5.33 -21.31
C GLU A 188 -9.17 -6.61 -21.20
N TYR A 189 -9.36 -7.35 -22.30
CA TYR A 189 -10.10 -8.60 -22.32
C TYR A 189 -9.51 -9.64 -21.34
N HIS A 190 -8.19 -9.85 -21.36
CA HIS A 190 -7.54 -10.84 -20.50
C HIS A 190 -7.57 -10.45 -19.03
N PHE A 191 -7.37 -9.16 -18.71
CA PHE A 191 -7.46 -8.68 -17.34
C PHE A 191 -8.89 -8.72 -16.81
N ASN A 192 -9.89 -8.31 -17.60
CA ASN A 192 -11.30 -8.44 -17.23
C ASN A 192 -11.69 -9.91 -16.99
N ARG A 193 -11.21 -10.82 -17.83
CA ARG A 193 -11.42 -12.25 -17.68
C ARG A 193 -10.74 -12.84 -16.43
N ALA A 194 -9.64 -12.24 -15.99
CA ALA A 194 -8.97 -12.57 -14.73
C ALA A 194 -9.65 -11.95 -13.50
N GLY A 195 -10.71 -11.17 -13.70
CA GLY A 195 -11.51 -10.57 -12.62
C GLY A 195 -11.09 -9.15 -12.22
N TRP A 196 -10.22 -8.50 -13.00
CA TRP A 196 -9.82 -7.12 -12.79
C TRP A 196 -10.77 -6.18 -13.54
N LYS A 197 -11.12 -5.05 -12.92
CA LYS A 197 -11.73 -3.95 -13.67
C LYS A 197 -10.62 -3.16 -14.34
N VAL A 198 -10.67 -3.01 -15.67
CA VAL A 198 -9.71 -2.20 -16.42
C VAL A 198 -10.37 -0.89 -16.82
N GLU A 199 -9.69 0.22 -16.56
CA GLU A 199 -10.01 1.54 -17.09
C GLU A 199 -8.88 1.98 -18.02
N VAL A 200 -9.22 2.45 -19.22
CA VAL A 200 -8.24 2.89 -20.21
C VAL A 200 -8.22 4.41 -20.30
N ALA A 201 -7.04 5.01 -20.23
CA ALA A 201 -6.80 6.42 -20.46
C ALA A 201 -5.88 6.60 -21.68
N VAL A 202 -6.24 7.50 -22.57
CA VAL A 202 -5.47 7.78 -23.82
C VAL A 202 -4.79 9.15 -23.79
N SER A 203 -4.80 9.82 -22.65
CA SER A 203 -4.10 11.09 -22.45
C SER A 203 -3.69 11.26 -20.99
N LYS A 204 -2.76 12.19 -20.73
CA LYS A 204 -2.33 12.59 -19.39
C LYS A 204 -3.52 13.06 -18.54
N ASP A 205 -4.39 13.91 -19.09
CA ASP A 205 -5.52 14.48 -18.35
C ASP A 205 -6.51 13.39 -17.92
N GLN A 206 -6.85 12.46 -18.83
CA GLN A 206 -7.67 11.32 -18.51
C GLN A 206 -7.03 10.40 -17.48
N SER A 207 -5.70 10.21 -17.54
CA SER A 207 -5.00 9.39 -16.55
C SER A 207 -5.08 10.00 -15.16
N THR A 208 -4.91 11.31 -15.05
CA THR A 208 -5.01 12.05 -13.77
C THR A 208 -6.43 11.98 -13.19
N GLU A 209 -7.46 12.18 -14.03
CA GLU A 209 -8.85 12.08 -13.61
C GLU A 209 -9.21 10.67 -13.11
N LYS A 210 -8.81 9.64 -13.86
CA LYS A 210 -9.08 8.25 -13.50
C LYS A 210 -8.26 7.77 -12.30
N LEU A 211 -7.05 8.28 -12.12
CA LEU A 211 -6.25 8.00 -10.93
C LEU A 211 -6.95 8.48 -9.65
N ALA A 212 -7.59 9.66 -9.68
CA ALA A 212 -8.37 10.18 -8.57
C ALA A 212 -9.57 9.29 -8.20
N SER A 213 -10.07 8.46 -9.11
CA SER A 213 -11.16 7.51 -8.84
C SER A 213 -10.71 6.22 -8.15
N GLY A 214 -9.40 6.04 -7.90
CA GLY A 214 -8.80 4.96 -7.12
C GLY A 214 -8.33 3.79 -7.98
N ALA A 215 -7.17 3.93 -8.62
CA ALA A 215 -6.46 2.81 -9.24
C ALA A 215 -5.63 2.04 -8.20
N TYR A 216 -5.55 0.73 -8.36
CA TYR A 216 -4.72 -0.15 -7.53
C TYR A 216 -3.41 -0.56 -8.21
N LEU A 217 -3.35 -0.43 -9.52
CA LEU A 217 -2.18 -0.67 -10.34
C LEU A 217 -2.30 0.15 -11.62
N ILE A 218 -1.17 0.65 -12.10
CA ILE A 218 -1.09 1.42 -13.33
C ILE A 218 -0.17 0.69 -14.31
N ILE A 219 -0.63 0.53 -15.54
CA ILE A 219 0.17 0.04 -16.66
C ILE A 219 0.29 1.18 -17.65
N LEU A 220 1.50 1.70 -17.84
CA LEU A 220 1.77 2.90 -18.61
C LEU A 220 2.64 2.59 -19.85
N ASP A 221 2.15 2.93 -21.04
CA ASP A 221 2.96 2.86 -22.25
C ASP A 221 3.99 4.00 -22.27
N ALA A 222 5.27 3.63 -22.17
CA ALA A 222 6.39 4.57 -22.15
C ALA A 222 6.59 5.31 -23.49
N GLY A 223 6.03 4.81 -24.59
CA GLY A 223 6.03 5.46 -25.91
C GLY A 223 4.97 6.56 -26.05
N MET A 224 4.05 6.66 -25.10
CA MET A 224 3.02 7.70 -25.12
C MET A 224 3.62 9.09 -24.89
N ASN A 225 3.10 10.11 -25.60
CA ASN A 225 3.48 11.48 -25.33
C ASN A 225 3.03 11.89 -23.90
N GLY A 226 3.95 12.42 -23.11
CA GLY A 226 3.70 12.77 -21.71
C GLY A 226 3.76 11.59 -20.73
N ALA A 227 4.22 10.39 -21.14
CA ALA A 227 4.35 9.23 -20.25
C ALA A 227 5.18 9.54 -18.98
N GLN A 228 6.28 10.28 -19.11
CA GLN A 228 7.11 10.68 -17.98
C GLN A 228 6.39 11.65 -17.03
N ASP A 229 5.53 12.52 -17.54
CA ASP A 229 4.72 13.41 -16.70
C ASP A 229 3.69 12.61 -15.89
N VAL A 230 3.11 11.56 -16.48
CA VAL A 230 2.20 10.63 -15.77
C VAL A 230 2.98 9.87 -14.69
N ALA A 231 4.15 9.32 -15.02
CA ALA A 231 4.99 8.60 -14.07
C ALA A 231 5.41 9.52 -12.90
N GLU A 232 5.81 10.77 -13.18
CA GLU A 232 6.14 11.78 -12.16
C GLU A 232 4.90 12.08 -11.29
N HIS A 233 3.73 12.28 -11.91
CA HIS A 233 2.49 12.55 -11.18
C HIS A 233 2.10 11.40 -10.23
N VAL A 234 2.31 10.15 -10.65
CA VAL A 234 2.03 8.96 -9.83
C VAL A 234 3.06 8.81 -8.71
N LYS A 235 4.35 8.80 -9.03
CA LYS A 235 5.41 8.42 -8.09
C LYS A 235 5.84 9.54 -7.15
N CYS A 236 5.73 10.81 -7.54
CA CYS A 236 6.19 11.92 -6.71
C CYS A 236 5.14 12.43 -5.71
N ARG A 237 3.94 11.86 -5.67
CA ARG A 237 2.90 12.19 -4.69
C ARG A 237 2.80 11.11 -3.63
N ILE A 238 2.72 11.51 -2.37
CA ILE A 238 2.64 10.58 -1.21
C ILE A 238 1.41 9.67 -1.28
N ASP A 239 0.28 10.20 -1.79
CA ASP A 239 -1.00 9.46 -1.88
C ASP A 239 -1.06 8.43 -3.00
N THR A 240 -0.14 8.46 -3.95
CA THR A 240 -0.15 7.58 -5.11
C THR A 240 1.17 6.85 -5.38
N SER A 241 2.27 7.24 -4.72
CA SER A 241 3.60 6.72 -5.03
C SER A 241 3.75 5.20 -4.82
N LEU A 242 3.01 4.63 -3.88
CA LEU A 242 3.01 3.19 -3.59
C LEU A 242 2.05 2.40 -4.49
N ILE A 243 1.26 3.07 -5.36
CA ILE A 243 0.50 2.37 -6.39
C ILE A 243 1.50 1.76 -7.36
N PRO A 244 1.48 0.43 -7.58
CA PRO A 244 2.39 -0.22 -8.52
C PRO A 244 2.26 0.36 -9.92
N LEU A 245 3.38 0.73 -10.52
CA LEU A 245 3.49 1.27 -11.85
C LEU A 245 4.32 0.33 -12.72
N ILE A 246 3.70 -0.31 -13.69
CA ILE A 246 4.37 -1.13 -14.70
C ILE A 246 4.56 -0.30 -15.97
N MET A 247 5.82 -0.14 -16.40
CA MET A 247 6.15 0.57 -17.64
C MET A 247 6.22 -0.39 -18.81
N MET A 248 5.46 -0.14 -19.87
CA MET A 248 5.55 -0.87 -21.15
C MET A 248 6.44 -0.10 -22.11
N TYR A 249 7.56 -0.67 -22.49
CA TYR A 249 8.50 -0.05 -23.43
C TYR A 249 8.34 -0.63 -24.84
N PRO A 250 8.49 0.21 -25.88
CA PRO A 250 8.56 -0.23 -27.27
C PRO A 250 9.72 -1.19 -27.51
N LYS A 251 9.60 -2.00 -28.55
CA LYS A 251 10.67 -2.91 -28.99
C LYS A 251 11.96 -2.14 -29.27
N GLY A 252 13.07 -2.66 -28.73
CA GLY A 252 14.39 -2.10 -28.95
C GLY A 252 14.79 -0.97 -27.99
N THR A 253 13.94 -0.61 -27.04
CA THR A 253 14.30 0.35 -25.99
C THR A 253 15.35 -0.25 -25.06
N ASP A 254 16.48 0.45 -24.87
CA ASP A 254 17.46 0.11 -23.85
C ASP A 254 17.00 0.68 -22.49
N THR A 255 16.34 -0.15 -21.71
CA THR A 255 15.84 0.26 -20.37
C THR A 255 16.94 0.38 -19.32
N LYS A 256 18.16 -0.03 -19.62
CA LYS A 256 19.33 0.10 -18.73
C LYS A 256 20.11 1.39 -18.97
N ARG A 257 19.92 2.05 -20.11
CA ARG A 257 20.65 3.27 -20.50
C ARG A 257 19.65 4.34 -20.93
N PRO A 258 19.18 5.14 -19.96
CA PRO A 258 18.25 6.23 -20.31
C PRO A 258 18.98 7.32 -21.12
N ASP A 259 18.33 7.83 -22.15
CA ASP A 259 18.83 8.98 -22.94
C ASP A 259 18.61 10.30 -22.21
N LYS A 260 17.67 10.34 -21.27
CA LYS A 260 17.26 11.50 -20.48
C LYS A 260 16.93 11.08 -19.06
N PHE A 261 16.81 12.05 -18.17
CA PHE A 261 16.21 11.82 -16.85
C PHE A 261 14.81 11.17 -17.02
N ARG A 262 14.56 10.12 -16.26
CA ARG A 262 13.26 9.45 -16.24
C ARG A 262 12.90 8.94 -14.86
N ILE A 263 11.64 9.01 -14.52
CA ILE A 263 11.04 8.26 -13.40
C ILE A 263 10.87 6.81 -13.85
N CYS A 264 11.30 5.88 -13.02
CA CYS A 264 11.12 4.45 -13.27
C CYS A 264 9.75 3.99 -12.77
N GLY A 265 9.18 2.98 -13.42
CA GLY A 265 8.14 2.16 -12.80
C GLY A 265 8.75 1.19 -11.80
N ASP A 266 7.89 0.55 -11.01
CA ASP A 266 8.31 -0.51 -10.10
C ASP A 266 8.73 -1.75 -10.89
N GLU A 267 8.08 -1.96 -12.03
CA GLU A 267 8.41 -3.01 -12.98
C GLU A 267 8.30 -2.53 -14.43
N GLN A 268 8.87 -3.32 -15.34
CA GLN A 268 8.89 -3.00 -16.75
C GLN A 268 8.74 -4.22 -17.65
N VAL A 269 8.08 -4.02 -18.78
CA VAL A 269 8.01 -5.00 -19.88
C VAL A 269 8.42 -4.34 -21.20
N ILE A 270 9.08 -5.09 -22.07
CA ILE A 270 9.52 -4.61 -23.38
C ILE A 270 8.74 -5.38 -24.45
N GLN A 271 8.17 -4.68 -25.40
CA GLN A 271 7.46 -5.30 -26.54
C GLN A 271 8.44 -6.05 -27.46
N PRO A 272 8.03 -7.22 -28.05
CA PRO A 272 6.77 -7.92 -27.80
C PRO A 272 6.82 -8.77 -26.51
N PHE A 273 5.71 -8.82 -25.79
CA PHE A 273 5.54 -9.68 -24.61
C PHE A 273 4.20 -10.43 -24.69
N GLU A 274 4.10 -11.53 -23.96
CA GLU A 274 2.84 -12.24 -23.80
C GLU A 274 1.96 -11.55 -22.74
N VAL A 275 0.68 -11.33 -23.04
CA VAL A 275 -0.28 -10.73 -22.07
C VAL A 275 -0.35 -11.50 -20.76
N LYS A 276 -0.12 -12.83 -20.80
CA LYS A 276 -0.02 -13.67 -19.60
C LYS A 276 1.11 -13.23 -18.67
N ASN A 277 2.26 -12.84 -19.23
CA ASN A 277 3.41 -12.41 -18.43
C ASN A 277 3.09 -11.07 -17.77
N LEU A 278 2.45 -10.15 -18.48
CA LEU A 278 1.99 -8.88 -17.93
C LEU A 278 0.98 -9.09 -16.78
N LEU A 279 0.04 -10.03 -16.95
CA LEU A 279 -0.92 -10.37 -15.91
C LEU A 279 -0.24 -10.95 -14.64
N THR A 280 0.70 -11.89 -14.82
CA THR A 280 1.47 -12.45 -13.70
C THR A 280 2.30 -11.39 -12.98
N LEU A 281 2.91 -10.47 -13.74
CA LEU A 281 3.68 -9.35 -13.18
C LEU A 281 2.78 -8.43 -12.36
N ALA A 282 1.61 -8.07 -12.91
CA ALA A 282 0.62 -7.24 -12.21
C ALA A 282 0.16 -7.86 -10.88
N GLU A 283 -0.09 -9.19 -10.87
CA GLU A 283 -0.46 -9.90 -9.65
C GLU A 283 0.67 -9.92 -8.61
N THR A 284 1.91 -10.07 -9.06
CA THR A 284 3.10 -10.04 -8.20
C THR A 284 3.29 -8.66 -7.57
N GLU A 285 3.19 -7.60 -8.36
CA GLU A 285 3.36 -6.24 -7.89
C GLU A 285 2.27 -5.81 -6.89
N LEU A 286 1.03 -6.20 -7.12
CA LEU A 286 -0.05 -5.94 -6.17
C LEU A 286 0.15 -6.67 -4.84
N ALA A 287 0.76 -7.84 -4.86
CA ALA A 287 1.11 -8.55 -3.63
C ALA A 287 2.23 -7.84 -2.87
N ARG A 288 3.27 -7.37 -3.59
CA ARG A 288 4.40 -6.63 -3.03
C ARG A 288 3.97 -5.29 -2.43
N ALA A 289 3.18 -4.51 -3.15
CA ALA A 289 2.69 -3.20 -2.70
C ALA A 289 1.95 -3.29 -1.35
N SER A 290 1.18 -4.35 -1.13
CA SER A 290 0.48 -4.57 0.14
C SER A 290 1.43 -4.78 1.34
N GLU A 291 2.65 -5.26 1.12
CA GLU A 291 3.68 -5.40 2.16
C GLU A 291 4.45 -4.09 2.35
N GLU A 292 4.72 -3.38 1.28
CA GLU A 292 5.46 -2.11 1.28
C GLU A 292 4.69 -0.97 1.94
N GLU A 293 3.37 -0.88 1.74
CA GLU A 293 2.50 0.09 2.40
C GLU A 293 2.56 0.02 3.94
N ALA A 294 2.93 -1.13 4.48
CA ALA A 294 3.12 -1.28 5.92
C ALA A 294 4.44 -0.64 6.42
N ILE A 295 5.40 -0.42 5.54
CA ILE A 295 6.76 0.04 5.85
C ILE A 295 6.99 1.46 5.35
N PHE A 296 6.66 1.74 4.09
CA PHE A 296 6.95 2.99 3.41
C PHE A 296 5.70 3.85 3.23
N ARG A 297 5.92 5.14 3.16
CA ARG A 297 4.91 6.15 2.78
C ARG A 297 5.11 6.66 1.36
N GLN A 298 6.34 6.58 0.86
CA GLN A 298 6.68 6.97 -0.50
C GLN A 298 7.91 6.23 -0.98
N GLU A 299 7.89 5.78 -2.23
CA GLU A 299 9.01 5.21 -2.95
C GLU A 299 9.09 5.82 -4.34
N VAL A 300 10.27 6.32 -4.71
CA VAL A 300 10.53 6.91 -6.03
C VAL A 300 11.89 6.46 -6.53
N THR A 301 11.91 5.80 -7.67
CA THR A 301 13.14 5.47 -8.38
C THR A 301 13.24 6.28 -9.66
N PHE A 302 14.38 6.88 -9.91
CA PHE A 302 14.67 7.54 -11.17
C PHE A 302 16.07 7.25 -11.67
N GLN A 303 16.25 7.29 -12.98
CA GLN A 303 17.50 7.06 -13.68
C GLN A 303 17.84 8.23 -14.58
N LEU A 304 19.11 8.50 -14.76
CA LEU A 304 19.60 9.59 -15.58
C LEU A 304 20.97 9.30 -16.20
N PRO A 305 21.26 9.82 -17.39
CA PRO A 305 22.63 9.90 -17.89
C PRO A 305 23.44 10.94 -17.10
N THR A 306 24.76 10.89 -17.22
CA THR A 306 25.68 11.78 -16.48
C THR A 306 25.97 13.10 -17.20
N ASP A 307 24.95 13.70 -17.84
CA ASP A 307 25.05 15.08 -18.40
C ASP A 307 24.46 16.10 -17.42
N ASP A 308 24.89 17.36 -17.57
CA ASP A 308 24.54 18.45 -16.66
C ASP A 308 23.03 18.69 -16.61
N GLU A 309 22.32 18.66 -17.74
CA GLU A 309 20.88 18.87 -17.82
C GLU A 309 20.12 17.81 -16.99
N SER A 310 20.51 16.56 -17.12
CA SER A 310 19.89 15.44 -16.40
C SER A 310 20.20 15.50 -14.91
N ILE A 311 21.42 15.93 -14.53
CA ILE A 311 21.83 16.12 -13.13
C ILE A 311 21.05 17.28 -12.51
N ASP A 312 20.87 18.39 -13.20
CA ASP A 312 20.08 19.53 -12.73
C ASP A 312 18.62 19.12 -12.53
N ARG A 313 18.05 18.36 -13.47
CA ARG A 313 16.68 17.84 -13.35
C ARG A 313 16.53 16.90 -12.14
N ALA A 314 17.51 16.05 -11.86
CA ALA A 314 17.53 15.21 -10.68
C ALA A 314 17.59 16.01 -9.38
N ASN A 315 18.37 17.10 -9.33
CA ASN A 315 18.42 18.00 -8.18
C ASN A 315 17.09 18.73 -7.96
N GLU A 316 16.41 19.19 -9.02
CA GLU A 316 15.08 19.78 -8.93
C GLU A 316 14.03 18.79 -8.41
N MET A 317 14.09 17.55 -8.91
CA MET A 317 13.21 16.47 -8.45
C MET A 317 13.42 16.17 -6.97
N ALA A 318 14.66 16.01 -6.56
CA ALA A 318 15.03 15.75 -5.17
C ALA A 318 14.52 16.87 -4.24
N LYS A 319 14.66 18.14 -4.65
CA LYS A 319 14.14 19.29 -3.91
C LYS A 319 12.64 19.17 -3.66
N LYS A 320 11.85 18.81 -4.68
CA LYS A 320 10.39 18.59 -4.53
C LYS A 320 10.07 17.45 -3.57
N LEU A 321 10.84 16.34 -3.62
CA LEU A 321 10.65 15.19 -2.73
C LEU A 321 11.03 15.51 -1.28
N PHE A 322 11.98 16.41 -1.06
CA PHE A 322 12.46 16.78 0.28
C PHE A 322 11.60 17.88 0.93
N GLU A 323 10.74 18.56 0.19
CA GLU A 323 9.74 19.50 0.72
C GLU A 323 8.69 18.77 1.56
N HIS A 324 9.13 18.21 2.69
CA HIS A 324 8.29 17.42 3.60
C HIS A 324 8.05 18.20 4.91
N ARG A 325 6.80 18.25 5.37
CA ARG A 325 6.39 19.03 6.56
C ARG A 325 7.12 18.65 7.86
N ALA A 326 7.65 17.43 7.95
CA ALA A 326 8.40 16.98 9.12
C ALA A 326 9.90 17.31 9.08
N LEU A 327 10.40 17.97 8.02
CA LEU A 327 11.75 18.52 7.93
C LEU A 327 11.72 20.02 8.11
N GLU A 328 12.64 20.57 8.91
CA GLU A 328 12.88 22.01 8.93
C GLU A 328 13.55 22.49 7.64
N ASP A 329 13.35 23.77 7.30
CA ASP A 329 13.94 24.38 6.10
C ASP A 329 15.47 24.18 6.04
N LYS A 330 16.15 24.30 7.20
CA LYS A 330 17.60 24.04 7.27
C LYS A 330 17.98 22.60 6.94
N ASP A 331 17.16 21.64 7.37
CA ASP A 331 17.40 20.21 7.12
C ASP A 331 17.10 19.84 5.66
N GLN A 332 16.08 20.48 5.05
CA GLN A 332 15.80 20.37 3.62
C GLN A 332 16.96 20.89 2.78
N VAL A 333 17.49 22.08 3.12
CA VAL A 333 18.65 22.67 2.44
C VAL A 333 19.90 21.80 2.61
N ALA A 334 20.15 21.28 3.82
CA ALA A 334 21.26 20.39 4.10
C ALA A 334 21.14 19.08 3.29
N LEU A 335 19.96 18.47 3.25
CA LEU A 335 19.73 17.25 2.48
C LEU A 335 19.89 17.46 0.97
N CYS A 336 19.41 18.61 0.44
CA CYS A 336 19.65 19.01 -0.95
C CYS A 336 21.15 19.16 -1.26
N ALA A 337 21.92 19.75 -0.35
CA ALA A 337 23.37 19.91 -0.51
C ALA A 337 24.09 18.54 -0.50
N ALA A 338 23.72 17.66 0.43
CA ALA A 338 24.26 16.29 0.49
C ALA A 338 23.92 15.47 -0.77
N PHE A 339 22.69 15.55 -1.24
CA PHE A 339 22.26 14.86 -2.46
C PHE A 339 23.00 15.33 -3.70
N ARG A 340 23.12 16.67 -3.87
CA ARG A 340 23.89 17.25 -4.99
C ARG A 340 25.33 16.78 -5.01
N GLU A 341 25.96 16.73 -3.83
CA GLU A 341 27.34 16.25 -3.69
C GLU A 341 27.44 14.75 -4.00
N ALA A 342 26.49 13.93 -3.49
CA ALA A 342 26.46 12.50 -3.78
C ALA A 342 26.30 12.23 -5.28
N LEU A 343 25.38 12.95 -5.94
CA LEU A 343 25.13 12.82 -7.38
C LEU A 343 26.33 13.27 -8.20
N GLY A 344 26.96 14.41 -7.82
CA GLY A 344 28.19 14.91 -8.45
C GLY A 344 29.34 13.93 -8.33
N ASN A 345 29.55 13.34 -7.15
CA ASN A 345 30.58 12.34 -6.92
C ASN A 345 30.36 11.07 -7.75
N ALA A 346 29.11 10.59 -7.82
CA ALA A 346 28.72 9.44 -8.64
C ALA A 346 28.95 9.71 -10.14
N ALA A 347 28.62 10.92 -10.63
CA ALA A 347 28.85 11.31 -12.00
C ALA A 347 30.34 11.44 -12.33
N GLN A 348 31.09 12.17 -11.50
CA GLN A 348 32.50 12.52 -11.76
C GLN A 348 33.44 11.36 -11.47
N HIS A 349 33.32 10.78 -10.29
CA HIS A 349 34.28 9.76 -9.82
C HIS A 349 33.82 8.34 -10.16
N GLY A 350 32.56 8.04 -10.04
CA GLY A 350 31.97 6.74 -10.37
C GLY A 350 31.93 6.52 -11.89
N ASN A 351 31.11 7.28 -12.58
CA ASN A 351 30.86 7.13 -14.01
C ASN A 351 31.87 7.87 -14.92
N LYS A 352 32.71 8.77 -14.37
CA LYS A 352 33.69 9.57 -15.11
C LYS A 352 33.08 10.37 -16.26
N HIS A 353 31.92 10.99 -15.99
CA HIS A 353 31.07 11.73 -16.95
C HIS A 353 30.73 10.95 -18.23
N ARG A 354 30.75 9.62 -18.16
CA ARG A 354 30.38 8.78 -19.30
C ARG A 354 28.87 8.67 -19.40
N ARG A 355 28.30 9.25 -20.46
CA ARG A 355 26.86 9.29 -20.72
C ARG A 355 26.22 7.91 -20.89
N ASP A 356 27.01 6.92 -21.35
CA ASP A 356 26.57 5.51 -21.49
C ASP A 356 26.49 4.75 -20.16
N LYS A 357 26.89 5.39 -19.06
CA LYS A 357 26.79 4.86 -17.71
C LYS A 357 25.75 5.65 -16.94
N PRO A 358 24.56 5.06 -16.68
CA PRO A 358 23.53 5.76 -15.95
C PRO A 358 23.86 5.88 -14.45
N LEU A 359 23.26 6.88 -13.85
CA LEU A 359 23.04 6.97 -12.42
C LEU A 359 21.63 6.50 -12.09
N GLU A 360 21.46 5.86 -10.96
CA GLU A 360 20.16 5.48 -10.41
C GLU A 360 20.02 6.05 -9.02
N VAL A 361 18.85 6.58 -8.73
CA VAL A 361 18.50 7.13 -7.42
C VAL A 361 17.23 6.46 -6.93
N LEU A 362 17.30 5.93 -5.72
CA LEU A 362 16.16 5.43 -4.97
C LEU A 362 15.89 6.37 -3.79
N TYR A 363 14.69 6.92 -3.71
CA TYR A 363 14.19 7.70 -2.61
C TYR A 363 13.12 6.89 -1.86
N LEU A 364 13.28 6.77 -0.55
CA LEU A 364 12.35 6.11 0.37
C LEU A 364 11.98 7.05 1.51
N LEU A 365 10.69 7.16 1.77
CA LEU A 365 10.16 7.85 2.93
C LEU A 365 9.37 6.85 3.77
N ASP A 366 9.72 6.72 5.03
CA ASP A 366 8.93 6.01 6.04
C ASP A 366 8.38 6.99 7.11
N ASN A 367 7.92 6.48 8.24
CA ASN A 367 7.37 7.32 9.32
C ASN A 367 8.45 8.04 10.14
N GLU A 368 9.71 7.64 10.03
CA GLU A 368 10.81 8.11 10.90
C GLU A 368 11.91 8.84 10.12
N LYS A 369 12.08 8.52 8.84
CA LYS A 369 13.25 9.00 8.07
C LYS A 369 13.00 9.06 6.57
N ILE A 370 13.88 9.83 5.92
CA ILE A 370 14.13 9.79 4.47
C ILE A 370 15.43 9.02 4.25
N THR A 371 15.41 8.08 3.33
CA THR A 371 16.60 7.33 2.87
C THR A 371 16.76 7.54 1.37
N ILE A 372 17.94 7.91 0.93
CA ILE A 372 18.27 8.15 -0.47
C ILE A 372 19.49 7.32 -0.82
N ALA A 373 19.38 6.45 -1.83
CA ALA A 373 20.51 5.72 -2.36
C ALA A 373 20.85 6.25 -3.76
N VAL A 374 22.10 6.60 -3.99
CA VAL A 374 22.64 6.99 -5.30
C VAL A 374 23.60 5.92 -5.76
N THR A 375 23.30 5.31 -6.91
CA THR A 375 24.08 4.21 -7.49
C THR A 375 24.76 4.66 -8.78
N ASP A 376 26.05 4.41 -8.89
CA ASP A 376 26.82 4.58 -10.12
C ASP A 376 27.26 3.23 -10.72
N SER A 377 27.62 3.27 -12.01
CA SER A 377 28.11 2.10 -12.76
C SER A 377 29.64 1.94 -12.73
N GLY A 378 30.31 2.58 -11.78
CA GLY A 378 31.77 2.55 -11.62
C GLY A 378 32.28 1.29 -10.94
N GLN A 379 33.61 1.27 -10.76
CA GLN A 379 34.29 0.18 -10.06
C GLN A 379 34.21 0.33 -8.53
N GLY A 380 33.69 1.47 -8.05
CA GLY A 380 33.71 1.83 -6.64
C GLY A 380 35.07 2.34 -6.17
N PHE A 381 35.22 2.55 -4.87
CA PHE A 381 36.46 3.02 -4.24
C PHE A 381 36.52 2.60 -2.76
N ASP A 382 37.74 2.65 -2.19
CA ASP A 382 37.91 2.46 -0.74
C ASP A 382 37.44 3.71 0.02
N HIS A 383 36.20 3.65 0.50
CA HIS A 383 35.51 4.73 1.20
C HIS A 383 35.81 4.75 2.71
N GLN A 384 36.22 3.63 3.30
CA GLN A 384 36.40 3.48 4.75
C GLN A 384 37.36 4.53 5.32
N LYS A 385 38.45 4.75 4.64
CA LYS A 385 39.46 5.77 5.02
C LYS A 385 38.86 7.17 5.16
N TYR A 386 37.95 7.56 4.29
CA TYR A 386 37.31 8.90 4.31
C TYR A 386 36.22 8.99 5.37
N LEU A 387 35.48 7.92 5.62
CA LEU A 387 34.49 7.86 6.69
C LEU A 387 35.13 7.96 8.07
N ASP A 388 36.27 7.29 8.29
CA ASP A 388 36.99 7.32 9.56
C ASP A 388 37.63 8.71 9.83
N GLN A 389 38.14 9.38 8.81
CA GLN A 389 38.60 10.76 8.91
C GLN A 389 37.48 11.75 9.27
N GLY A 390 36.27 11.55 8.70
CA GLY A 390 35.10 12.37 8.98
C GLY A 390 34.59 12.23 10.42
N LYS A 391 34.66 11.04 11.00
CA LYS A 391 34.23 10.77 12.39
C LYS A 391 35.16 11.35 13.45
N GLN A 392 36.44 11.56 13.15
CA GLN A 392 37.46 12.08 14.08
C GLN A 392 37.41 13.59 14.32
N GLY A 393 36.44 14.31 13.74
CA GLY A 393 36.15 15.72 14.07
C GLY A 393 37.16 16.76 13.53
N ASN A 394 38.24 16.37 12.86
CA ASN A 394 39.29 17.27 12.43
C ASN A 394 39.14 17.67 10.94
N VAL A 395 37.93 18.09 10.59
CA VAL A 395 37.50 18.44 9.21
C VAL A 395 38.41 19.49 8.56
N LEU A 396 38.83 20.51 9.33
CA LEU A 396 39.72 21.58 8.84
C LEU A 396 41.16 21.11 8.56
N GLN A 397 41.64 20.18 9.35
CA GLN A 397 42.99 19.65 9.21
C GLN A 397 43.07 18.65 8.03
N ALA A 398 42.08 17.76 7.91
CA ALA A 398 41.94 16.84 6.78
C ALA A 398 41.68 17.58 5.45
N ALA A 399 40.94 18.67 5.44
CA ALA A 399 40.73 19.55 4.30
C ALA A 399 42.05 20.23 3.86
N ARG A 400 42.85 20.71 4.82
CA ARG A 400 44.15 21.32 4.55
C ARG A 400 45.17 20.32 4.03
N GLU A 401 45.20 19.11 4.55
CA GLU A 401 46.07 18.02 4.12
C GLU A 401 45.71 17.50 2.73
N SER A 402 44.42 17.35 2.43
CA SER A 402 43.93 16.98 1.09
C SER A 402 44.23 18.05 0.05
N HIS A 403 44.09 19.32 0.39
CA HIS A 403 44.45 20.45 -0.47
C HIS A 403 45.96 20.53 -0.73
N LYS A 404 46.79 20.30 0.29
CA LYS A 404 48.25 20.24 0.15
C LYS A 404 48.71 19.04 -0.68
N ALA A 405 47.97 17.93 -0.65
CA ALA A 405 48.28 16.72 -1.41
C ALA A 405 47.74 16.74 -2.85
N GLY A 406 47.08 17.85 -3.28
CA GLY A 406 46.45 17.94 -4.61
C GLY A 406 45.28 16.98 -4.79
N LYS A 407 44.74 16.40 -3.70
CA LYS A 407 43.60 15.46 -3.72
C LYS A 407 42.33 16.19 -3.27
N LEU A 408 41.51 16.58 -4.22
CA LEU A 408 40.19 17.19 -3.97
C LEU A 408 39.16 16.21 -3.40
N GLY A 409 39.50 14.94 -3.21
CA GLY A 409 38.55 13.84 -3.01
C GLY A 409 37.97 13.62 -1.60
N GLY A 410 38.15 14.49 -0.62
CA GLY A 410 37.67 14.24 0.75
C GLY A 410 36.65 15.25 1.28
N LEU A 411 36.59 16.43 0.69
CA LEU A 411 35.74 17.54 1.15
C LEU A 411 34.23 17.24 0.97
N GLY A 412 33.86 16.61 -0.13
CA GLY A 412 32.46 16.28 -0.42
C GLY A 412 31.87 15.29 0.56
N ILE A 413 32.60 14.22 0.90
CA ILE A 413 32.16 13.25 1.91
C ILE A 413 31.95 13.92 3.27
N MET A 414 32.88 14.82 3.65
CA MET A 414 32.75 15.56 4.90
C MET A 414 31.58 16.54 4.91
N LEU A 415 31.27 17.18 3.78
CA LEU A 415 30.09 18.02 3.63
C LEU A 415 28.83 17.16 3.84
N MET A 416 28.74 16.03 3.15
CA MET A 416 27.59 15.11 3.27
C MET A 416 27.41 14.61 4.71
N LEU A 417 28.49 14.21 5.40
CA LEU A 417 28.44 13.78 6.81
C LEU A 417 27.90 14.85 7.77
N LYS A 418 28.03 16.14 7.44
CA LYS A 418 27.47 17.25 8.23
C LYS A 418 26.02 17.56 7.90
N CYS A 419 25.56 17.15 6.74
CA CYS A 419 24.22 17.48 6.23
C CYS A 419 23.19 16.39 6.51
N VAL A 420 23.63 15.15 6.75
CA VAL A 420 22.76 13.99 7.00
C VAL A 420 23.05 13.35 8.35
N ASP A 421 22.10 12.59 8.87
CA ASP A 421 22.24 11.92 10.16
C ASP A 421 23.03 10.60 10.04
N LYS A 422 22.96 9.96 8.86
CA LYS A 422 23.73 8.75 8.56
C LYS A 422 24.15 8.74 7.10
N LEU A 423 25.40 8.34 6.84
CA LEU A 423 25.97 8.18 5.51
C LEU A 423 26.67 6.82 5.44
N GLU A 424 26.32 6.03 4.45
CA GLU A 424 26.85 4.68 4.26
C GLU A 424 27.24 4.45 2.79
N TYR A 425 28.20 3.58 2.58
CA TYR A 425 28.52 3.03 1.27
C TYR A 425 28.35 1.53 1.30
N ASN A 426 28.01 0.93 0.16
CA ASN A 426 28.09 -0.53 0.02
C ASN A 426 29.58 -0.98 -0.02
N ASP A 427 29.81 -2.29 0.11
CA ASP A 427 31.17 -2.86 0.16
C ASP A 427 32.04 -2.48 -1.06
N LYS A 428 31.42 -2.34 -2.22
CA LYS A 428 32.07 -1.94 -3.46
C LYS A 428 32.40 -0.45 -3.52
N GLY A 429 31.62 0.38 -2.80
CA GLY A 429 31.76 1.84 -2.82
C GLY A 429 31.18 2.53 -4.05
N ASN A 430 30.21 1.90 -4.73
CA ASN A 430 29.48 2.46 -5.88
C ASN A 430 28.01 2.74 -5.58
N VAL A 431 27.57 2.54 -4.35
CA VAL A 431 26.27 2.98 -3.85
C VAL A 431 26.50 3.78 -2.59
N ILE A 432 26.04 5.02 -2.57
CA ILE A 432 26.02 5.86 -1.37
C ILE A 432 24.58 5.96 -0.86
N THR A 433 24.40 5.78 0.44
CA THR A 433 23.10 5.91 1.11
C THR A 433 23.15 7.06 2.10
N LEU A 434 22.25 8.01 1.93
CA LEU A 434 22.03 9.17 2.79
C LEU A 434 20.76 8.94 3.61
N THR A 435 20.82 9.12 4.93
CA THR A 435 19.65 9.02 5.81
C THR A 435 19.46 10.30 6.59
N LYS A 436 18.22 10.83 6.59
CA LYS A 436 17.81 11.98 7.39
C LYS A 436 16.58 11.60 8.20
N TYR A 437 16.68 11.72 9.54
CA TYR A 437 15.56 11.44 10.44
C TYR A 437 14.56 12.60 10.43
N LEU A 438 13.28 12.24 10.44
CA LEU A 438 12.18 13.18 10.62
C LEU A 438 12.04 13.52 12.10
N ARG A 439 11.62 14.74 12.40
CA ARG A 439 11.31 15.07 13.80
C ARG A 439 10.02 14.40 14.24
N SER A 440 10.07 13.80 15.41
CA SER A 440 8.87 13.25 16.04
C SER A 440 7.98 14.44 16.49
N SER A 441 6.69 14.34 16.22
CA SER A 441 5.68 15.33 16.66
C SER A 441 5.53 15.44 18.19
N LYS A 442 6.43 14.83 18.97
CA LYS A 442 6.45 14.86 20.43
C LYS A 442 7.36 15.95 21.02
N ASP A 443 8.13 16.65 20.18
CA ASP A 443 9.08 17.69 20.61
C ASP A 443 8.62 19.11 20.23
N SER A 444 7.32 19.32 19.99
CA SER A 444 6.69 20.64 19.72
C SER A 444 5.82 21.06 20.88
#